data_d902f0b326e1bedd6f1f7874d4d4e6c6
#
_entry.id   d902f0b326e1bedd6f1f7874d4d4e6c6
#
_cell.length_a   1.000
_cell.length_b   1.000
_cell.length_c   1.000
_cell.angle_alpha   90.00
_cell.angle_beta   90.00
_cell.angle_gamma   90.00
#
_symmetry.space_group_name_H-M   'P 1'
#
loop_
_entity.id
_entity.type
_entity.pdbx_description
1 polymer ?
#
loop_
_entity_poly.entity_id
_entity_poly.type
_entity_poly.pdbx_seq_one_letter_code
_entity_poly.pdbx_strand_id
1 'polypeptide(L)'
;ELKTSSQDQALEIVRRRIDEIGTNEPNILKRGNNRILVELPGLDDPMRIKSLLGKTANLTFRFVTNNSEDSFGAEKLKYEDSTEESTVSKRIILSGDNLLDAQPRMNNETNETVVSFTLDRVGAKRFGKATSTGIGKQLAIVLDGKIISAPVIRDTIASGSGQISGGFTFQSATDLALLLRSGALPAPLNIIEERTVGPDLGQDSIKAGIIALIIGFILVIVFIFVKYKIFGLITNIALIINLFLLVGVLTMFEATLTLPGIAGIILTVGMAVDANVLIFERIKEELKNEK
;
A
#
# COMPACT_ATOMS: atom_id res chain seq x y z
N GLU A 1 1.93 -21.36 -18.17
CA GLU A 1 0.60 -20.85 -17.74
C GLU A 1 0.50 -20.73 -16.21
N LEU A 2 0.74 -21.80 -15.43
CA LEU A 2 0.64 -21.76 -13.95
C LEU A 2 1.56 -20.71 -13.30
N LYS A 3 2.81 -20.57 -13.74
CA LYS A 3 3.75 -19.57 -13.18
C LYS A 3 3.33 -18.13 -13.49
N THR A 4 2.79 -17.89 -14.68
CA THR A 4 2.31 -16.55 -15.07
C THR A 4 1.07 -16.17 -14.27
N SER A 5 0.15 -17.12 -14.06
CA SER A 5 -1.04 -16.92 -13.23
C SER A 5 -0.68 -16.62 -11.76
N SER A 6 0.30 -17.33 -11.19
CA SER A 6 0.76 -17.07 -9.82
C SER A 6 1.45 -15.71 -9.68
N GLN A 7 2.19 -15.26 -10.70
CA GLN A 7 2.80 -13.93 -10.72
C GLN A 7 1.74 -12.83 -10.81
N ASP A 8 0.69 -13.03 -11.60
CA ASP A 8 -0.42 -12.10 -11.72
C ASP A 8 -1.16 -11.95 -10.40
N GLN A 9 -1.46 -13.08 -9.76
CA GLN A 9 -2.10 -13.08 -8.45
C GLN A 9 -1.22 -12.44 -7.38
N ALA A 10 0.08 -12.74 -7.36
CA ALA A 10 1.01 -12.12 -6.42
C ALA A 10 1.12 -10.60 -6.63
N LEU A 11 1.17 -10.14 -7.88
CA LEU A 11 1.20 -8.71 -8.22
C LEU A 11 -0.04 -7.98 -7.72
N GLU A 12 -1.23 -8.58 -7.89
CA GLU A 12 -2.48 -8.00 -7.41
C GLU A 12 -2.52 -7.91 -5.88
N ILE A 13 -2.06 -8.94 -5.18
CA ILE A 13 -1.98 -8.93 -3.71
C ILE A 13 -0.97 -7.90 -3.21
N VAL A 14 0.21 -7.81 -3.84
CA VAL A 14 1.22 -6.80 -3.53
C VAL A 14 0.65 -5.39 -3.72
N ARG A 15 -0.08 -5.15 -4.81
CA ARG A 15 -0.74 -3.87 -5.07
C ARG A 15 -1.74 -3.53 -3.96
N ARG A 16 -2.63 -4.46 -3.60
CA ARG A 16 -3.59 -4.25 -2.50
C ARG A 16 -2.90 -3.95 -1.17
N ARG A 17 -1.80 -4.64 -0.85
CA ARG A 17 -1.03 -4.37 0.36
C ARG A 17 -0.46 -2.95 0.38
N ILE A 18 0.06 -2.50 -0.74
CA ILE A 18 0.65 -1.17 -0.90
C ILE A 18 -0.43 -0.09 -0.83
N ASP A 19 -1.58 -0.31 -1.49
CA ASP A 19 -2.72 0.60 -1.44
C ASP A 19 -3.28 0.74 -0.01
N GLU A 20 -3.36 -0.36 0.73
CA GLU A 20 -3.79 -0.37 2.13
C GLU A 20 -2.79 0.31 3.08
N ILE A 21 -1.51 0.33 2.75
CA ILE A 21 -0.47 1.07 3.49
C ILE A 21 -0.61 2.57 3.27
N GLY A 22 -1.22 3.00 2.16
CA GLY A 22 -1.43 4.40 1.81
C GLY A 22 -0.18 5.07 1.24
N THR A 23 0.64 4.34 0.48
CA THR A 23 1.78 4.93 -0.23
C THR A 23 1.31 5.69 -1.46
N ASN A 24 1.80 6.92 -1.64
CA ASN A 24 1.46 7.74 -2.78
C ASN A 24 2.23 7.28 -4.03
N GLU A 25 1.50 7.14 -5.16
CA GLU A 25 2.06 6.86 -6.49
C GLU A 25 3.04 5.67 -6.56
N PRO A 26 2.66 4.47 -6.06
CA PRO A 26 3.52 3.31 -6.15
C PRO A 26 3.66 2.85 -7.60
N ASN A 27 4.88 2.50 -8.02
CA ASN A 27 5.11 1.89 -9.32
C ASN A 27 5.33 0.38 -9.14
N ILE A 28 4.39 -0.43 -9.64
CA ILE A 28 4.40 -1.89 -9.46
C ILE A 28 4.31 -2.54 -10.84
N LEU A 29 5.39 -3.19 -11.25
CA LEU A 29 5.55 -3.74 -12.60
C LEU A 29 6.03 -5.20 -12.54
N LYS A 30 5.55 -6.00 -13.50
CA LYS A 30 6.16 -7.30 -13.76
C LYS A 30 7.50 -7.15 -14.44
N ARG A 31 8.49 -7.91 -14.02
CA ARG A 31 9.81 -7.96 -14.65
C ARG A 31 10.18 -9.41 -14.98
N GLY A 32 10.04 -9.77 -16.25
CA GLY A 32 10.18 -11.16 -16.67
C GLY A 32 9.04 -12.05 -16.17
N ASN A 33 9.28 -13.35 -16.06
CA ASN A 33 8.24 -14.33 -15.76
C ASN A 33 8.11 -14.69 -14.27
N ASN A 34 8.98 -14.14 -13.40
CA ASN A 34 9.05 -14.53 -11.98
C ASN A 34 9.48 -13.41 -11.04
N ARG A 35 9.51 -12.16 -11.51
CA ARG A 35 9.92 -11.00 -10.69
C ARG A 35 8.87 -9.91 -10.73
N ILE A 36 8.74 -9.21 -9.62
CA ILE A 36 7.91 -8.01 -9.47
C ILE A 36 8.86 -6.89 -9.04
N LEU A 37 8.84 -5.78 -9.76
CA LEU A 37 9.50 -4.53 -9.38
C LEU A 37 8.49 -3.71 -8.61
N VAL A 38 8.89 -3.23 -7.43
CA VAL A 38 8.09 -2.37 -6.57
C VAL A 38 8.92 -1.15 -6.21
N GLU A 39 8.43 0.01 -6.58
CA GLU A 39 9.05 1.30 -6.27
C GLU A 39 8.06 2.12 -5.45
N LEU A 40 8.47 2.50 -4.25
CA LEU A 40 7.63 3.17 -3.27
C LEU A 40 8.30 4.49 -2.86
N PRO A 41 7.86 5.62 -3.41
CA PRO A 41 8.38 6.92 -3.01
C PRO A 41 7.81 7.37 -1.66
N GLY A 42 8.58 8.15 -0.91
CA GLY A 42 8.11 8.81 0.30
C GLY A 42 7.81 7.90 1.49
N LEU A 43 8.54 6.79 1.64
CA LEU A 43 8.38 5.86 2.76
C LEU A 43 9.12 6.31 4.01
N ASP A 44 8.40 6.37 5.13
CA ASP A 44 9.00 6.66 6.45
C ASP A 44 9.66 5.42 7.07
N ASP A 45 9.08 4.22 6.88
CA ASP A 45 9.58 2.96 7.44
C ASP A 45 9.67 1.85 6.38
N PRO A 46 10.79 1.78 5.63
CA PRO A 46 11.00 0.73 4.62
C PRO A 46 11.04 -0.69 5.21
N MET A 47 11.53 -0.85 6.46
CA MET A 47 11.68 -2.16 7.10
C MET A 47 10.33 -2.79 7.40
N ARG A 48 9.38 -2.02 7.89
CA ARG A 48 8.00 -2.47 8.14
C ARG A 48 7.34 -2.94 6.85
N ILE A 49 7.43 -2.13 5.79
CA ILE A 49 6.82 -2.46 4.49
C ILE A 49 7.41 -3.73 3.90
N LYS A 50 8.72 -3.88 3.96
CA LYS A 50 9.42 -5.09 3.56
C LYS A 50 8.89 -6.33 4.29
N SER A 51 8.71 -6.24 5.61
CA SER A 51 8.18 -7.34 6.41
C SER A 51 6.74 -7.70 6.01
N LEU A 52 5.90 -6.71 5.72
CA LEU A 52 4.51 -6.90 5.28
C LEU A 52 4.43 -7.52 3.88
N LEU A 53 5.26 -7.08 2.95
CA LEU A 53 5.28 -7.63 1.60
C LEU A 53 5.78 -9.07 1.53
N GLY A 54 6.70 -9.45 2.43
CA GLY A 54 7.29 -10.80 2.46
C GLY A 54 6.41 -11.87 3.11
N LYS A 55 5.45 -11.50 3.97
CA LYS A 55 4.55 -12.46 4.63
C LYS A 55 3.55 -13.07 3.65
N THR A 56 3.37 -14.39 3.69
CA THR A 56 2.38 -15.07 2.84
C THR A 56 0.96 -14.77 3.27
N ALA A 57 0.73 -14.53 4.56
CA ALA A 57 -0.57 -14.26 5.16
C ALA A 57 -1.60 -15.40 4.95
N ASN A 58 -1.12 -16.64 4.98
CA ASN A 58 -1.98 -17.80 4.87
C ASN A 58 -2.68 -18.08 6.22
N LEU A 59 -3.89 -17.58 6.36
CA LEU A 59 -4.72 -17.75 7.54
C LEU A 59 -5.54 -19.02 7.44
N THR A 60 -5.50 -19.84 8.49
CA THR A 60 -6.36 -21.03 8.61
C THR A 60 -6.90 -21.17 10.02
N PHE A 61 -8.14 -21.66 10.13
CA PHE A 61 -8.77 -22.01 11.41
C PHE A 61 -8.84 -23.52 11.53
N ARG A 62 -8.32 -24.07 12.65
CA ARG A 62 -8.19 -25.49 12.87
C ARG A 62 -8.51 -25.84 14.32
N PHE A 63 -9.10 -27.00 14.58
CA PHE A 63 -9.31 -27.44 15.96
C PHE A 63 -7.99 -27.86 16.59
N VAL A 64 -7.80 -27.49 17.86
CA VAL A 64 -6.75 -28.07 18.71
C VAL A 64 -7.17 -29.49 19.12
N THR A 65 -6.26 -30.44 19.01
CA THR A 65 -6.49 -31.83 19.44
C THR A 65 -5.49 -32.20 20.53
N ASN A 66 -6.02 -32.78 21.60
CA ASN A 66 -5.19 -33.23 22.75
C ASN A 66 -4.79 -34.69 22.65
N ASN A 67 -5.27 -35.41 21.61
CA ASN A 67 -4.99 -36.83 21.47
C ASN A 67 -3.66 -37.06 20.73
N SER A 68 -2.68 -37.56 21.47
CA SER A 68 -1.44 -38.07 20.93
C SER A 68 -1.62 -39.40 20.10
N GLU A 69 -2.82 -39.93 20.07
CA GLU A 69 -3.13 -41.19 19.34
C GLU A 69 -3.55 -40.97 17.87
N ASP A 70 -4.02 -39.81 17.50
CA ASP A 70 -4.37 -39.45 16.10
C ASP A 70 -3.20 -38.81 15.35
N SER A 71 -2.03 -39.41 15.35
CA SER A 71 -0.84 -38.90 14.66
C SER A 71 -1.02 -38.75 13.14
N PHE A 72 -2.01 -39.38 12.54
CA PHE A 72 -2.24 -39.35 11.09
C PHE A 72 -2.99 -38.10 10.59
N GLY A 73 -3.73 -37.41 11.45
CA GLY A 73 -4.55 -36.27 11.10
C GLY A 73 -4.19 -34.96 11.81
N ALA A 74 -3.08 -34.92 12.53
CA ALA A 74 -2.66 -33.79 13.33
C ALA A 74 -1.23 -33.34 12.97
N GLU A 75 -0.90 -32.09 13.29
CA GLU A 75 0.44 -31.52 13.20
C GLU A 75 0.73 -30.64 14.42
N LYS A 76 2.00 -30.55 14.80
CA LYS A 76 2.45 -29.71 15.89
C LYS A 76 2.86 -28.35 15.33
N LEU A 77 2.29 -27.28 15.86
CA LEU A 77 2.61 -25.90 15.48
C LEU A 77 3.04 -25.11 16.73
N LYS A 78 3.96 -24.17 16.51
CA LYS A 78 4.43 -23.25 17.55
C LYS A 78 3.54 -22.03 17.62
N TYR A 79 3.40 -21.46 18.81
CA TYR A 79 2.82 -20.14 18.96
C TYR A 79 3.80 -19.06 18.45
N GLU A 80 3.26 -17.94 17.95
CA GLU A 80 4.09 -16.84 17.41
C GLU A 80 4.92 -16.19 18.51
N ASP A 81 4.33 -16.01 19.70
CA ASP A 81 4.92 -15.26 20.81
C ASP A 81 5.57 -16.15 21.90
N SER A 82 5.58 -17.44 21.74
CA SER A 82 6.16 -18.37 22.73
C SER A 82 6.83 -19.57 22.09
N THR A 83 7.65 -20.26 22.89
CA THR A 83 8.26 -21.56 22.49
C THR A 83 7.30 -22.73 22.66
N GLU A 84 6.08 -22.48 23.13
CA GLU A 84 5.07 -23.52 23.33
C GLU A 84 4.58 -24.06 21.99
N GLU A 85 4.29 -25.34 21.97
CA GLU A 85 3.74 -26.04 20.82
C GLU A 85 2.34 -26.57 21.16
N SER A 86 1.44 -26.50 20.21
CA SER A 86 0.14 -27.14 20.34
C SER A 86 -0.12 -28.04 19.13
N THR A 87 -0.84 -29.13 19.37
CA THR A 87 -1.22 -30.06 18.30
C THR A 87 -2.55 -29.63 17.71
N VAL A 88 -2.56 -29.38 16.41
CA VAL A 88 -3.75 -28.93 15.66
C VAL A 88 -4.14 -29.97 14.60
N SER A 89 -5.40 -30.05 14.29
CA SER A 89 -5.90 -30.89 13.20
C SER A 89 -5.39 -30.39 11.86
N LYS A 90 -4.96 -31.28 10.96
CA LYS A 90 -4.63 -30.94 9.57
C LYS A 90 -5.86 -30.48 8.78
N ARG A 91 -7.06 -30.84 9.24
CA ARG A 91 -8.30 -30.42 8.59
C ARG A 91 -8.55 -28.93 8.82
N ILE A 92 -8.50 -28.18 7.74
CA ILE A 92 -8.83 -26.74 7.72
C ILE A 92 -10.36 -26.60 7.78
N ILE A 93 -10.85 -25.83 8.75
CA ILE A 93 -12.26 -25.49 8.91
C ILE A 93 -12.60 -24.33 8.00
N LEU A 94 -11.75 -23.29 8.02
CA LEU A 94 -11.90 -22.04 7.32
C LEU A 94 -10.52 -21.54 6.89
N SER A 95 -10.43 -20.98 5.69
CA SER A 95 -9.23 -20.30 5.17
C SER A 95 -9.44 -18.79 5.08
N GLY A 96 -8.35 -18.05 4.95
CA GLY A 96 -8.37 -16.61 4.76
C GLY A 96 -9.14 -16.15 3.52
N ASP A 97 -9.36 -17.03 2.52
CA ASP A 97 -10.13 -16.72 1.31
C ASP A 97 -11.60 -16.40 1.60
N ASN A 98 -12.10 -16.83 2.76
CA ASN A 98 -13.46 -16.54 3.18
C ASN A 98 -13.59 -15.23 3.99
N LEU A 99 -12.52 -14.48 4.18
CA LEU A 99 -12.54 -13.18 4.82
C LEU A 99 -13.02 -12.10 3.83
N LEU A 100 -14.00 -11.30 4.26
CA LEU A 100 -14.44 -10.10 3.55
C LEU A 100 -13.74 -8.85 4.03
N ASP A 101 -13.54 -8.76 5.36
CA ASP A 101 -12.96 -7.58 6.00
C ASP A 101 -12.26 -7.96 7.30
N ALA A 102 -11.25 -7.18 7.68
CA ALA A 102 -10.55 -7.27 8.95
C ALA A 102 -10.13 -5.87 9.41
N GLN A 103 -10.35 -5.55 10.68
CA GLN A 103 -10.08 -4.23 11.25
C GLN A 103 -9.49 -4.34 12.65
N PRO A 104 -8.48 -3.52 13.00
CA PRO A 104 -8.04 -3.41 14.38
C PRO A 104 -9.14 -2.73 15.20
N ARG A 105 -9.44 -3.29 16.36
CA ARG A 105 -10.41 -2.72 17.32
C ARG A 105 -9.89 -2.86 18.74
N MET A 106 -10.29 -1.94 19.59
CA MET A 106 -10.10 -2.08 21.03
C MET A 106 -11.32 -2.78 21.63
N ASN A 107 -11.11 -3.86 22.36
CA ASN A 107 -12.17 -4.53 23.10
C ASN A 107 -12.46 -3.72 24.37
N ASN A 108 -13.68 -3.18 24.48
CA ASN A 108 -14.07 -2.32 25.59
C ASN A 108 -14.18 -3.06 26.95
N GLU A 109 -14.28 -4.39 26.93
CA GLU A 109 -14.39 -5.18 28.16
C GLU A 109 -13.03 -5.55 28.76
N THR A 110 -12.08 -5.94 27.89
CA THR A 110 -10.73 -6.36 28.31
C THR A 110 -9.68 -5.28 28.14
N ASN A 111 -10.01 -4.18 27.46
CA ASN A 111 -9.10 -3.10 27.09
C ASN A 111 -7.89 -3.57 26.25
N GLU A 112 -8.05 -4.69 25.56
CA GLU A 112 -7.05 -5.28 24.67
C GLU A 112 -7.30 -4.91 23.22
N THR A 113 -6.23 -4.77 22.46
CA THR A 113 -6.33 -4.61 21.02
C THR A 113 -6.56 -5.96 20.36
N VAL A 114 -7.61 -6.06 19.54
CA VAL A 114 -8.02 -7.26 18.81
C VAL A 114 -8.19 -6.96 17.34
N VAL A 115 -8.10 -7.99 16.50
CA VAL A 115 -8.47 -7.88 15.08
C VAL A 115 -9.87 -8.46 14.89
N SER A 116 -10.83 -7.59 14.60
CA SER A 116 -12.20 -7.99 14.25
C SER A 116 -12.23 -8.39 12.78
N PHE A 117 -12.86 -9.51 12.46
CA PHE A 117 -13.01 -9.98 11.09
C PHE A 117 -14.46 -10.29 10.74
N THR A 118 -14.76 -10.20 9.46
CA THR A 118 -16.07 -10.56 8.88
C THR A 118 -15.86 -11.54 7.74
N LEU A 119 -16.69 -12.60 7.72
CA LEU A 119 -16.62 -13.67 6.74
C LEU A 119 -17.67 -13.47 5.64
N ASP A 120 -17.40 -14.06 4.48
CA ASP A 120 -18.36 -14.21 3.40
C ASP A 120 -19.51 -15.17 3.81
N ARG A 121 -20.53 -15.25 2.99
CA ARG A 121 -21.71 -16.09 3.27
C ARG A 121 -21.37 -17.59 3.41
N VAL A 122 -20.37 -18.07 2.67
CA VAL A 122 -19.93 -19.48 2.72
C VAL A 122 -19.11 -19.73 3.98
N GLY A 123 -18.18 -18.83 4.29
CA GLY A 123 -17.38 -18.85 5.51
C GLY A 123 -18.23 -18.76 6.76
N ALA A 124 -19.18 -17.83 6.81
CA ALA A 124 -20.11 -17.68 7.93
C ALA A 124 -20.89 -18.98 8.21
N LYS A 125 -21.40 -19.65 7.16
CA LYS A 125 -22.10 -20.93 7.31
C LYS A 125 -21.18 -22.05 7.82
N ARG A 126 -19.95 -22.12 7.30
CA ARG A 126 -18.95 -23.10 7.75
C ARG A 126 -18.52 -22.83 9.19
N PHE A 127 -18.27 -21.58 9.52
CA PHE A 127 -17.87 -21.13 10.84
C PHE A 127 -18.97 -21.37 11.89
N GLY A 128 -20.21 -21.02 11.56
CA GLY A 128 -21.38 -21.31 12.41
C GLY A 128 -21.54 -22.79 12.69
N LYS A 129 -21.39 -23.65 11.66
CA LYS A 129 -21.45 -25.11 11.84
C LYS A 129 -20.28 -25.61 12.70
N ALA A 130 -19.05 -25.12 12.48
CA ALA A 130 -17.90 -25.53 13.25
C ALA A 130 -17.99 -25.09 14.72
N THR A 131 -18.43 -23.86 14.99
CA THR A 131 -18.60 -23.36 16.35
C THR A 131 -19.75 -24.05 17.08
N SER A 132 -20.85 -24.39 16.41
CA SER A 132 -21.96 -25.15 17.04
C SER A 132 -21.58 -26.57 17.46
N THR A 133 -20.73 -27.27 16.66
CA THR A 133 -20.29 -28.63 16.98
C THR A 133 -19.02 -28.67 17.83
N GLY A 134 -18.35 -27.52 17.97
CA GLY A 134 -17.09 -27.38 18.66
C GLY A 134 -17.16 -26.63 19.99
N ILE A 135 -18.34 -26.44 20.58
CA ILE A 135 -18.47 -25.77 21.89
C ILE A 135 -17.59 -26.48 22.93
N GLY A 136 -16.80 -25.74 23.70
CA GLY A 136 -15.85 -26.24 24.67
C GLY A 136 -14.48 -26.68 24.09
N LYS A 137 -14.33 -26.73 22.77
CA LYS A 137 -13.05 -27.02 22.11
C LYS A 137 -12.28 -25.74 21.82
N GLN A 138 -10.96 -25.86 21.73
CA GLN A 138 -10.10 -24.74 21.29
C GLN A 138 -10.03 -24.67 19.76
N LEU A 139 -10.17 -23.48 19.23
CA LEU A 139 -10.05 -23.17 17.81
C LEU A 139 -8.75 -22.41 17.57
N ALA A 140 -7.74 -23.06 17.05
CA ALA A 140 -6.46 -22.44 16.70
C ALA A 140 -6.63 -21.56 15.46
N ILE A 141 -6.17 -20.35 15.56
CA ILE A 141 -6.01 -19.38 14.47
C ILE A 141 -4.55 -19.44 14.06
N VAL A 142 -4.29 -19.97 12.88
CA VAL A 142 -2.94 -20.24 12.38
C VAL A 142 -2.64 -19.32 11.21
N LEU A 143 -1.54 -18.56 11.29
CA LEU A 143 -1.01 -17.70 10.24
C LEU A 143 0.38 -18.17 9.84
N ASP A 144 0.59 -18.43 8.58
CA ASP A 144 1.88 -18.88 8.02
C ASP A 144 2.53 -20.02 8.81
N GLY A 145 1.70 -20.98 9.29
CA GLY A 145 2.16 -22.15 10.03
C GLY A 145 2.46 -21.92 11.51
N LYS A 146 2.13 -20.74 12.06
CA LYS A 146 2.25 -20.43 13.49
C LYS A 146 0.89 -20.14 14.10
N ILE A 147 0.68 -20.55 15.34
CA ILE A 147 -0.54 -20.26 16.08
C ILE A 147 -0.45 -18.86 16.65
N ILE A 148 -1.38 -17.96 16.23
CA ILE A 148 -1.52 -16.62 16.81
C ILE A 148 -2.32 -16.70 18.11
N SER A 149 -3.43 -17.47 18.10
CA SER A 149 -4.35 -17.57 19.21
C SER A 149 -5.11 -18.89 19.13
N ALA A 150 -5.54 -19.43 20.27
CA ALA A 150 -6.34 -20.64 20.32
C ALA A 150 -7.48 -20.51 21.38
N PRO A 151 -8.45 -19.62 21.12
CA PRO A 151 -9.56 -19.39 22.06
C PRO A 151 -10.45 -20.62 22.18
N VAL A 152 -11.09 -20.78 23.35
CA VAL A 152 -12.13 -21.77 23.57
C VAL A 152 -13.45 -21.24 22.99
N ILE A 153 -14.12 -22.06 22.20
CA ILE A 153 -15.45 -21.74 21.66
C ILE A 153 -16.46 -21.81 22.81
N ARG A 154 -17.06 -20.66 23.17
CA ARG A 154 -18.06 -20.57 24.23
C ARG A 154 -19.48 -20.75 23.69
N ASP A 155 -19.75 -20.15 22.54
CA ASP A 155 -21.07 -20.12 21.90
C ASP A 155 -20.99 -20.33 20.39
N THR A 156 -22.14 -20.62 19.79
CA THR A 156 -22.26 -20.71 18.34
C THR A 156 -22.21 -19.33 17.71
N ILE A 157 -21.27 -19.12 16.78
CA ILE A 157 -21.09 -17.85 16.06
C ILE A 157 -21.71 -17.98 14.65
N ALA A 158 -22.99 -17.68 14.53
CA ALA A 158 -23.71 -17.74 13.26
C ALA A 158 -23.63 -16.44 12.44
N SER A 159 -23.23 -15.33 13.07
CA SER A 159 -23.14 -14.00 12.44
C SER A 159 -22.06 -13.89 11.35
N GLY A 160 -21.09 -14.81 11.34
CA GLY A 160 -19.94 -14.74 10.42
C GLY A 160 -18.93 -13.65 10.78
N SER A 161 -18.96 -13.14 12.00
CA SER A 161 -17.98 -12.21 12.53
C SER A 161 -17.29 -12.76 13.77
N GLY A 162 -16.03 -12.41 13.98
CA GLY A 162 -15.27 -12.85 15.15
C GLY A 162 -14.14 -11.88 15.46
N GLN A 163 -13.39 -12.20 16.50
CA GLN A 163 -12.25 -11.41 16.94
C GLN A 163 -11.04 -12.33 17.16
N ILE A 164 -9.89 -11.87 16.73
CA ILE A 164 -8.60 -12.51 16.98
C ILE A 164 -7.93 -11.72 18.10
N SER A 165 -7.73 -12.35 19.25
CA SER A 165 -6.95 -11.83 20.38
C SER A 165 -5.59 -12.50 20.42
N GLY A 166 -4.53 -11.79 20.83
CA GLY A 166 -3.17 -12.35 20.84
C GLY A 166 -2.14 -11.36 21.39
N GLY A 167 -2.54 -10.50 22.36
CA GLY A 167 -1.60 -9.54 22.94
C GLY A 167 -1.09 -8.48 21.97
N PHE A 168 -1.87 -8.12 20.97
CA PHE A 168 -1.48 -7.19 19.92
C PHE A 168 -1.29 -5.77 20.44
N THR A 169 -0.26 -5.10 19.93
CA THR A 169 -0.23 -3.63 19.91
C THR A 169 -1.19 -3.12 18.83
N PHE A 170 -1.61 -1.86 18.89
CA PHE A 170 -2.47 -1.29 17.84
C PHE A 170 -1.80 -1.40 16.45
N GLN A 171 -0.47 -1.20 16.39
CA GLN A 171 0.31 -1.32 15.16
C GLN A 171 0.31 -2.74 14.61
N SER A 172 0.58 -3.75 15.45
CA SER A 172 0.61 -5.16 15.01
C SER A 172 -0.78 -5.66 14.61
N ALA A 173 -1.85 -5.19 15.27
CA ALA A 173 -3.22 -5.48 14.88
C ALA A 173 -3.58 -4.83 13.53
N THR A 174 -3.11 -3.61 13.29
CA THR A 174 -3.28 -2.92 11.99
C THR A 174 -2.57 -3.68 10.88
N ASP A 175 -1.33 -4.10 11.11
CA ASP A 175 -0.53 -4.86 10.16
C ASP A 175 -1.18 -6.22 9.85
N LEU A 176 -1.67 -6.92 10.87
CA LEU A 176 -2.40 -8.17 10.69
C LEU A 176 -3.69 -7.97 9.90
N ALA A 177 -4.50 -6.97 10.26
CA ALA A 177 -5.74 -6.66 9.56
C ALA A 177 -5.50 -6.34 8.07
N LEU A 178 -4.45 -5.56 7.77
CA LEU A 178 -4.01 -5.26 6.41
C LEU A 178 -3.66 -6.54 5.64
N LEU A 179 -2.84 -7.41 6.23
CA LEU A 179 -2.45 -8.68 5.61
C LEU A 179 -3.66 -9.57 5.32
N LEU A 180 -4.63 -9.62 6.24
CA LEU A 180 -5.84 -10.41 6.08
C LEU A 180 -6.76 -9.87 5.00
N ARG A 181 -6.93 -8.54 4.88
CA ARG A 181 -7.75 -7.90 3.82
C ARG A 181 -7.14 -8.05 2.44
N SER A 182 -5.81 -7.92 2.35
CA SER A 182 -5.10 -8.01 1.06
C SER A 182 -5.06 -9.44 0.49
N GLY A 183 -5.28 -10.44 1.35
CA GLY A 183 -5.27 -11.85 0.98
C GLY A 183 -3.91 -12.53 1.03
N ALA A 184 -3.94 -13.86 0.91
CA ALA A 184 -2.75 -14.69 0.97
C ALA A 184 -2.00 -14.74 -0.36
N LEU A 185 -0.67 -14.60 -0.31
CA LEU A 185 0.19 -14.79 -1.48
C LEU A 185 0.16 -16.26 -1.94
N PRO A 186 0.14 -16.53 -3.25
CA PRO A 186 0.16 -17.89 -3.78
C PRO A 186 1.49 -18.62 -3.54
N ALA A 187 2.56 -17.86 -3.29
CA ALA A 187 3.88 -18.35 -2.95
C ALA A 187 4.64 -17.28 -2.16
N PRO A 188 5.62 -17.66 -1.32
CA PRO A 188 6.44 -16.68 -0.60
C PRO A 188 7.26 -15.83 -1.58
N LEU A 189 7.35 -14.52 -1.30
CA LEU A 189 8.16 -13.59 -2.07
C LEU A 189 9.54 -13.46 -1.41
N ASN A 190 10.59 -13.67 -2.22
CA ASN A 190 11.97 -13.44 -1.81
C ASN A 190 12.47 -12.13 -2.38
N ILE A 191 12.99 -11.26 -1.54
CA ILE A 191 13.60 -10.02 -1.97
C ILE A 191 14.98 -10.34 -2.56
N ILE A 192 15.14 -10.06 -3.84
CA ILE A 192 16.37 -10.36 -4.60
C ILE A 192 17.29 -9.13 -4.58
N GLU A 193 16.72 -7.95 -4.72
CA GLU A 193 17.44 -6.68 -4.76
C GLU A 193 16.65 -5.64 -3.99
N GLU A 194 17.35 -4.84 -3.21
CA GLU A 194 16.78 -3.71 -2.46
C GLU A 194 17.67 -2.50 -2.69
N ARG A 195 17.04 -1.39 -3.05
CA ARG A 195 17.68 -0.08 -3.14
C ARG A 195 16.87 0.93 -2.35
N THR A 196 17.44 1.43 -1.28
CA THR A 196 16.85 2.51 -0.50
C THR A 196 17.65 3.77 -0.72
N VAL A 197 16.98 4.81 -1.19
CA VAL A 197 17.55 6.16 -1.27
C VAL A 197 17.18 6.88 0.01
N GLY A 198 18.17 7.20 0.82
CA GLY A 198 17.97 7.89 2.10
C GLY A 198 17.31 9.27 1.92
N PRO A 199 16.60 9.78 2.94
CA PRO A 199 15.96 11.10 2.90
C PRO A 199 16.92 12.23 2.53
N ASP A 200 18.16 12.16 2.98
CA ASP A 200 19.18 13.20 2.74
C ASP A 200 19.54 13.33 1.27
N LEU A 201 19.75 12.22 0.56
CA LEU A 201 20.04 12.21 -0.87
C LEU A 201 18.84 12.70 -1.70
N GLY A 202 17.63 12.35 -1.28
CA GLY A 202 16.40 12.85 -1.87
C GLY A 202 16.24 14.36 -1.67
N GLN A 203 16.47 14.86 -0.46
CA GLN A 203 16.39 16.28 -0.15
C GLN A 203 17.38 17.12 -0.93
N ASP A 204 18.62 16.68 -1.06
CA ASP A 204 19.63 17.42 -1.80
C ASP A 204 19.30 17.49 -3.29
N SER A 205 18.80 16.40 -3.87
CA SER A 205 18.35 16.38 -5.27
C SER A 205 17.12 17.27 -5.49
N ILE A 206 16.14 17.26 -4.57
CA ILE A 206 14.98 18.12 -4.62
C ILE A 206 15.38 19.59 -4.47
N LYS A 207 16.25 19.93 -3.50
CA LYS A 207 16.74 21.30 -3.31
C LYS A 207 17.46 21.80 -4.57
N ALA A 208 18.34 21.00 -5.14
CA ALA A 208 19.03 21.35 -6.39
C ALA A 208 18.03 21.56 -7.54
N GLY A 209 17.02 20.69 -7.66
CA GLY A 209 15.96 20.82 -8.66
C GLY A 209 15.13 22.09 -8.48
N ILE A 210 14.73 22.42 -7.26
CA ILE A 210 13.98 23.65 -6.95
C ILE A 210 14.82 24.91 -7.25
N ILE A 211 16.10 24.91 -6.87
CA ILE A 211 17.01 26.03 -7.18
C ILE A 211 17.14 26.21 -8.69
N ALA A 212 17.32 25.13 -9.43
CA ALA A 212 17.40 25.16 -10.90
C ALA A 212 16.10 25.69 -11.52
N LEU A 213 14.93 25.28 -11.00
CA LEU A 213 13.61 25.76 -11.43
C LEU A 213 13.48 27.27 -11.19
N ILE A 214 13.84 27.75 -10.00
CA ILE A 214 13.74 29.19 -9.65
C ILE A 214 14.66 30.01 -10.56
N ILE A 215 15.91 29.59 -10.75
CA ILE A 215 16.86 30.29 -11.63
C ILE A 215 16.33 30.29 -13.07
N GLY A 216 15.87 29.15 -13.60
CA GLY A 216 15.29 29.06 -14.93
C GLY A 216 14.08 29.94 -15.10
N PHE A 217 13.18 29.96 -14.10
CA PHE A 217 11.99 30.81 -14.10
C PHE A 217 12.33 32.30 -14.13
N ILE A 218 13.27 32.75 -13.31
CA ILE A 218 13.77 34.15 -13.31
C ILE A 218 14.37 34.52 -14.66
N LEU A 219 15.18 33.65 -15.25
CA LEU A 219 15.77 33.90 -16.56
C LEU A 219 14.72 34.06 -17.66
N VAL A 220 13.66 33.23 -17.63
CA VAL A 220 12.53 33.32 -18.55
C VAL A 220 11.78 34.64 -18.36
N ILE A 221 11.47 35.05 -17.14
CA ILE A 221 10.81 36.32 -16.83
C ILE A 221 11.64 37.52 -17.37
N VAL A 222 12.94 37.52 -17.09
CA VAL A 222 13.85 38.60 -17.53
C VAL A 222 13.93 38.64 -19.06
N PHE A 223 14.09 37.47 -19.69
CA PHE A 223 14.16 37.38 -21.16
C PHE A 223 12.88 37.93 -21.83
N ILE A 224 11.71 37.52 -21.36
CA ILE A 224 10.41 37.96 -21.90
C ILE A 224 10.24 39.46 -21.69
N PHE A 225 10.57 39.97 -20.52
CA PHE A 225 10.47 41.40 -20.23
C PHE A 225 11.37 42.24 -21.13
N VAL A 226 12.63 41.84 -21.30
CA VAL A 226 13.58 42.55 -22.17
C VAL A 226 13.16 42.51 -23.64
N LYS A 227 12.68 41.39 -24.14
CA LYS A 227 12.31 41.17 -25.53
C LYS A 227 11.00 41.82 -25.91
N TYR A 228 9.96 41.74 -25.04
CA TYR A 228 8.57 42.17 -25.34
C TYR A 228 8.09 43.39 -24.55
N LYS A 229 8.90 43.91 -23.62
CA LYS A 229 8.57 45.11 -22.81
C LYS A 229 7.18 45.01 -22.14
N ILE A 230 6.23 45.90 -22.50
CA ILE A 230 4.89 45.95 -21.89
C ILE A 230 4.09 44.64 -22.12
N PHE A 231 4.15 44.06 -23.31
CA PHE A 231 3.53 42.74 -23.57
C PHE A 231 4.15 41.65 -22.75
N GLY A 232 5.50 41.72 -22.54
CA GLY A 232 6.21 40.80 -21.66
C GLY A 232 5.77 40.91 -20.20
N LEU A 233 5.38 42.09 -19.71
CA LEU A 233 4.84 42.26 -18.37
C LEU A 233 3.52 41.47 -18.18
N ILE A 234 2.63 41.58 -19.15
CA ILE A 234 1.34 40.85 -19.12
C ILE A 234 1.58 39.33 -19.14
N THR A 235 2.47 38.87 -19.99
CA THR A 235 2.85 37.43 -20.03
C THR A 235 3.43 36.98 -18.71
N ASN A 236 4.32 37.73 -18.09
CA ASN A 236 4.91 37.39 -16.82
C ASN A 236 3.87 37.29 -15.69
N ILE A 237 2.87 38.17 -15.65
CA ILE A 237 1.75 38.07 -14.69
C ILE A 237 0.97 36.76 -14.94
N ALA A 238 0.60 36.49 -16.20
CA ALA A 238 -0.10 35.26 -16.56
C ALA A 238 0.69 34.01 -16.20
N LEU A 239 2.03 34.02 -16.40
CA LEU A 239 2.92 32.93 -16.07
C LEU A 239 2.99 32.67 -14.56
N ILE A 240 3.07 33.73 -13.75
CA ILE A 240 3.06 33.64 -12.29
C ILE A 240 1.72 33.06 -11.81
N ILE A 241 0.59 33.52 -12.33
CA ILE A 241 -0.72 32.99 -11.99
C ILE A 241 -0.83 31.52 -12.37
N ASN A 242 -0.35 31.13 -13.55
CA ASN A 242 -0.33 29.75 -14.02
C ASN A 242 0.48 28.85 -13.07
N LEU A 243 1.67 29.31 -12.64
CA LEU A 243 2.50 28.56 -11.68
C LEU A 243 1.79 28.38 -10.33
N PHE A 244 1.13 29.44 -9.80
CA PHE A 244 0.35 29.33 -8.57
C PHE A 244 -0.82 28.36 -8.70
N LEU A 245 -1.54 28.38 -9.81
CA LEU A 245 -2.62 27.44 -10.08
C LEU A 245 -2.11 26.00 -10.17
N LEU A 246 -0.99 25.77 -10.88
CA LEU A 246 -0.39 24.46 -11.00
C LEU A 246 -0.01 23.89 -9.63
N VAL A 247 0.71 24.68 -8.80
CA VAL A 247 1.09 24.25 -7.45
C VAL A 247 -0.15 24.04 -6.58
N GLY A 248 -1.16 24.89 -6.68
CA GLY A 248 -2.42 24.73 -5.95
C GLY A 248 -3.14 23.43 -6.29
N VAL A 249 -3.21 23.09 -7.58
CA VAL A 249 -3.80 21.81 -8.04
C VAL A 249 -2.99 20.62 -7.54
N LEU A 250 -1.66 20.64 -7.65
CA LEU A 250 -0.80 19.56 -7.14
C LEU A 250 -0.99 19.36 -5.62
N THR A 251 -1.10 20.46 -4.87
CA THR A 251 -1.34 20.39 -3.42
C THR A 251 -2.73 19.83 -3.10
N MET A 252 -3.74 20.18 -3.89
CA MET A 252 -5.11 19.69 -3.70
C MET A 252 -5.22 18.18 -3.92
N PHE A 253 -4.41 17.62 -4.81
CA PHE A 253 -4.35 16.20 -5.08
C PHE A 253 -3.31 15.45 -4.23
N GLU A 254 -2.68 16.12 -3.25
CA GLU A 254 -1.62 15.55 -2.41
C GLU A 254 -0.50 14.88 -3.21
N ALA A 255 -0.22 15.39 -4.41
CA ALA A 255 0.77 14.82 -5.32
C ALA A 255 2.18 14.95 -4.74
N THR A 256 2.94 13.85 -4.76
CA THR A 256 4.32 13.84 -4.28
C THR A 256 5.24 14.58 -5.25
N LEU A 257 6.08 15.49 -4.73
CA LEU A 257 7.05 16.23 -5.54
C LEU A 257 8.27 15.34 -5.84
N THR A 258 8.23 14.65 -6.97
CA THR A 258 9.33 13.80 -7.47
C THR A 258 10.22 14.57 -8.44
N LEU A 259 11.45 14.08 -8.70
CA LEU A 259 12.34 14.68 -9.72
C LEU A 259 11.69 14.75 -11.12
N PRO A 260 11.01 13.72 -11.62
CA PRO A 260 10.21 13.82 -12.86
C PRO A 260 9.09 14.86 -12.77
N GLY A 261 8.45 14.98 -11.60
CA GLY A 261 7.43 16.01 -11.37
C GLY A 261 7.97 17.43 -11.48
N ILE A 262 9.14 17.71 -10.92
CA ILE A 262 9.84 19.01 -11.08
C ILE A 262 10.14 19.28 -12.55
N ALA A 263 10.63 18.29 -13.29
CA ALA A 263 10.87 18.41 -14.72
C ALA A 263 9.57 18.70 -15.50
N GLY A 264 8.45 18.08 -15.12
CA GLY A 264 7.13 18.36 -15.69
C GLY A 264 6.65 19.79 -15.43
N ILE A 265 6.90 20.36 -14.25
CA ILE A 265 6.61 21.76 -13.93
C ILE A 265 7.42 22.70 -14.86
N ILE A 266 8.72 22.45 -15.03
CA ILE A 266 9.59 23.24 -15.91
C ILE A 266 9.07 23.20 -17.36
N LEU A 267 8.70 22.01 -17.84
CA LEU A 267 8.14 21.83 -19.17
C LEU A 267 6.83 22.61 -19.36
N THR A 268 5.94 22.54 -18.38
CA THR A 268 4.63 23.25 -18.41
C THR A 268 4.85 24.78 -18.45
N VAL A 269 5.78 25.30 -17.66
CA VAL A 269 6.17 26.72 -17.70
C VAL A 269 6.69 27.11 -19.10
N GLY A 270 7.53 26.28 -19.70
CA GLY A 270 8.03 26.50 -21.06
C GLY A 270 6.91 26.57 -22.11
N MET A 271 5.98 25.62 -22.08
CA MET A 271 4.85 25.59 -23.02
C MET A 271 3.89 26.76 -22.83
N ALA A 272 3.65 27.20 -21.57
CA ALA A 272 2.80 28.35 -21.29
C ALA A 272 3.38 29.66 -21.86
N VAL A 273 4.70 29.80 -21.88
CA VAL A 273 5.40 30.94 -22.50
C VAL A 273 5.29 30.91 -24.03
N ASP A 274 5.48 29.74 -24.62
CA ASP A 274 5.50 29.58 -26.09
C ASP A 274 4.21 30.06 -26.73
N ALA A 275 3.05 29.73 -26.19
CA ALA A 275 1.76 30.18 -26.66
C ALA A 275 1.63 31.71 -26.71
N ASN A 276 2.09 32.40 -25.66
CA ASN A 276 2.04 33.87 -25.58
C ASN A 276 3.04 34.53 -26.54
N VAL A 277 4.22 33.94 -26.68
CA VAL A 277 5.27 34.42 -27.61
C VAL A 277 4.79 34.36 -29.07
N LEU A 278 4.15 33.28 -29.48
CA LEU A 278 3.60 33.11 -30.83
C LEU A 278 2.55 34.19 -31.15
N ILE A 279 1.67 34.51 -30.19
CA ILE A 279 0.66 35.57 -30.35
C ILE A 279 1.33 36.92 -30.54
N PHE A 280 2.35 37.25 -29.75
CA PHE A 280 3.03 38.55 -29.85
C PHE A 280 3.86 38.69 -31.10
N GLU A 281 4.55 37.65 -31.55
CA GLU A 281 5.26 37.70 -32.81
C GLU A 281 4.30 37.90 -33.99
N ARG A 282 3.13 37.24 -33.97
CA ARG A 282 2.10 37.43 -35.01
C ARG A 282 1.57 38.87 -35.00
N ILE A 283 1.29 39.43 -33.84
CA ILE A 283 0.84 40.85 -33.75
C ILE A 283 1.93 41.78 -34.30
N LYS A 284 3.20 41.57 -34.00
CA LYS A 284 4.31 42.38 -34.54
C LYS A 284 4.43 42.26 -36.06
N GLU A 285 4.27 41.08 -36.61
CA GLU A 285 4.30 40.84 -38.07
C GLU A 285 3.18 41.62 -38.76
N GLU A 286 1.94 41.53 -38.26
CA GLU A 286 0.81 42.26 -38.83
C GLU A 286 1.00 43.78 -38.74
N LEU A 287 1.42 44.28 -37.58
CA LEU A 287 1.73 45.71 -37.42
C LEU A 287 2.85 46.23 -38.33
N LYS A 288 3.78 45.32 -38.73
CA LYS A 288 4.85 45.68 -39.66
C LYS A 288 4.39 45.65 -41.12
N ASN A 289 3.44 44.77 -41.44
CA ASN A 289 2.90 44.63 -42.81
C ASN A 289 1.85 45.68 -43.16
N GLU A 290 1.23 46.33 -42.13
CA GLU A 290 0.30 47.45 -42.35
C GLU A 290 1.01 48.82 -42.51
N LYS A 291 2.34 48.87 -42.49
CA LYS A 291 3.16 50.04 -42.81
C LYS A 291 3.73 49.92 -44.22
#